data_1cb4f897188c587e8a11d01b94e4d50f
#
_entry.id   1cb4f897188c587e8a11d01b94e4d50f
#
_cell.length_a   1.000
_cell.length_b   1.000
_cell.length_c   1.000
_cell.angle_alpha   90.00
_cell.angle_beta   90.00
_cell.angle_gamma   90.00
#
_symmetry.space_group_name_H-M   'P 1'
#
loop_
_entity.id
_entity.type
_entity.pdbx_description
1 polymer ?
#
loop_
_entity_poly.entity_id
_entity_poly.type
_entity_poly.pdbx_seq_one_letter_code
_entity_poly.pdbx_strand_id
1 'polypeptide(L)'
;MDITRRQAVKSAAFAIGAVAAVPVAARAQDAAGASSQDAVMRTRISNTSPLLLSAVYGNTPDSLWWGNTLEGAWSAVPDDIKPYAAIELHPAKVCKPTSCIPKDTPELRAWYKHMLDEAQLLDIPVFLVIMSAGERQTVPAEWLAEQFETYSVLRGAMNIENYWIYNDDLPTNAAKYLEVCARYGGHFIWHDHENWFWQRVMSNKAFADAAAKYPKNLVIATKNTPIRDDASTDSIVNGMWLTGVCENWGASMDTWKWWEKHFTKPFDAVGTRPRDMRSYASESEAMIACEMMNVYANGGTVYNFECAAYTFMDNDVATPAYLNAIVPFFRFSLNNPAPSRKDVLARTKAVFWEKDGGIDSLPNFYKGLSMDDESLPLYDSGRYHALPVIMNRVDEAAIKGLFPGAAILTKNSS
;
A
#
# COMPACT_ATOMS: atom_id res chain seq x y z
N MET A 1 -10.98 -20.89 -22.40
CA MET A 1 -10.36 -21.94 -21.55
C MET A 1 -10.17 -21.32 -20.20
N ASP A 2 -11.11 -21.56 -19.29
CA ASP A 2 -11.03 -21.06 -17.92
C ASP A 2 -10.08 -21.95 -17.11
N ILE A 3 -8.88 -21.45 -16.91
CA ILE A 3 -7.97 -22.04 -15.92
C ILE A 3 -8.42 -21.47 -14.57
N THR A 4 -9.10 -22.29 -13.78
CA THR A 4 -9.52 -21.88 -12.44
C THR A 4 -8.29 -21.58 -11.58
N ARG A 5 -8.33 -20.52 -10.80
CA ARG A 5 -7.27 -20.06 -9.88
C ARG A 5 -6.63 -21.15 -9.02
N ARG A 6 -7.42 -22.17 -8.61
CA ARG A 6 -6.91 -23.34 -7.87
C ARG A 6 -5.84 -24.14 -8.60
N GLN A 7 -5.79 -24.11 -9.92
CA GLN A 7 -4.78 -24.82 -10.69
C GLN A 7 -3.46 -24.03 -10.81
N ALA A 8 -3.51 -22.71 -10.83
CA ALA A 8 -2.32 -21.87 -10.85
C ALA A 8 -1.55 -21.94 -9.51
N VAL A 9 -2.27 -22.00 -8.39
CA VAL A 9 -1.67 -22.12 -7.05
C VAL A 9 -1.00 -23.49 -6.83
N LYS A 10 -1.56 -24.57 -7.37
CA LYS A 10 -0.97 -25.92 -7.23
C LYS A 10 0.34 -26.12 -8.01
N SER A 11 0.61 -25.30 -9.01
CA SER A 11 1.85 -25.41 -9.80
C SER A 11 3.03 -24.62 -9.22
N ALA A 12 2.83 -23.85 -8.14
CA ALA A 12 3.85 -23.02 -7.50
C ALA A 12 4.51 -23.68 -6.27
N ALA A 13 4.26 -24.96 -6.00
CA ALA A 13 4.97 -25.72 -4.97
C ALA A 13 6.39 -26.06 -5.45
N PHE A 14 7.29 -25.07 -5.45
CA PHE A 14 8.71 -25.26 -5.76
C PHE A 14 9.59 -25.00 -4.55
N ALA A 15 10.59 -25.86 -4.43
CA ALA A 15 11.66 -25.97 -3.48
C ALA A 15 12.03 -24.66 -2.73
N ILE A 16 11.71 -24.62 -1.45
CA ILE A 16 12.23 -23.63 -0.51
C ILE A 16 13.66 -24.10 -0.14
N GLY A 17 14.64 -23.49 -0.78
CA GLY A 17 16.02 -23.58 -0.31
C GLY A 17 16.11 -22.87 1.05
N ALA A 18 16.69 -23.53 2.04
CA ALA A 18 16.95 -22.94 3.35
C ALA A 18 17.82 -21.68 3.20
N VAL A 19 17.23 -20.51 3.28
CA VAL A 19 17.95 -19.25 3.37
C VAL A 19 18.35 -19.08 4.83
N ALA A 20 19.64 -18.99 5.09
CA ALA A 20 20.18 -18.76 6.41
C ALA A 20 19.54 -17.50 7.04
N ALA A 21 18.94 -17.66 8.20
CA ALA A 21 18.38 -16.57 8.98
C ALA A 21 19.48 -15.55 9.31
N VAL A 22 19.35 -14.33 8.82
CA VAL A 22 20.20 -13.22 9.24
C VAL A 22 19.58 -12.65 10.51
N PRO A 23 20.29 -12.56 11.65
CA PRO A 23 19.72 -12.07 12.88
C PRO A 23 19.37 -10.59 12.75
N VAL A 24 18.07 -10.29 12.77
CA VAL A 24 17.52 -8.92 12.67
C VAL A 24 17.74 -8.13 13.97
N ALA A 25 17.82 -8.81 15.11
CA ALA A 25 17.93 -8.16 16.43
C ALA A 25 19.29 -7.51 16.74
N ALA A 26 20.38 -7.92 16.06
CA ALA A 26 21.71 -7.39 16.35
C ALA A 26 22.07 -6.09 15.60
N ARG A 27 21.26 -5.66 14.63
CA ARG A 27 21.58 -4.49 13.79
C ARG A 27 20.90 -3.19 14.20
N ALA A 28 20.06 -3.20 15.19
CA ALA A 28 19.42 -1.97 15.66
C ALA A 28 20.36 -1.06 16.49
N GLN A 29 21.56 -1.53 16.88
CA GLN A 29 22.49 -0.76 17.71
C GLN A 29 23.84 -0.41 17.05
N ASP A 30 24.25 -1.05 15.93
CA ASP A 30 25.61 -0.85 15.38
C ASP A 30 25.67 -0.24 13.96
N ALA A 31 24.62 0.38 13.46
CA ALA A 31 24.67 1.11 12.20
C ALA A 31 25.19 2.55 12.35
N ALA A 32 26.15 2.77 13.25
CA ALA A 32 26.88 4.03 13.35
C ALA A 32 28.25 3.86 12.67
N GLY A 33 28.28 3.92 11.34
CA GLY A 33 29.55 3.87 10.66
C GLY A 33 29.51 3.67 9.16
N ALA A 34 28.84 4.56 8.42
CA ALA A 34 29.22 4.90 7.04
C ALA A 34 28.47 6.19 6.67
N SER A 35 29.18 7.31 6.61
CA SER A 35 28.63 8.59 6.19
C SER A 35 28.35 8.61 4.68
N SER A 36 27.22 8.09 4.24
CA SER A 36 26.50 8.71 3.15
C SER A 36 25.72 9.85 3.79
N GLN A 37 25.93 11.09 3.37
CA GLN A 37 25.07 12.21 3.76
C GLN A 37 23.63 11.76 3.49
N ASP A 38 22.84 11.51 4.56
CA ASP A 38 21.43 11.21 4.42
C ASP A 38 20.82 12.39 3.66
N ALA A 39 20.26 12.14 2.48
CA ALA A 39 19.60 13.18 1.74
C ALA A 39 18.47 13.76 2.59
N VAL A 40 18.31 15.08 2.56
CA VAL A 40 17.20 15.73 3.26
C VAL A 40 15.89 15.20 2.70
N MET A 41 15.03 14.69 3.58
CA MET A 41 13.74 14.12 3.17
C MET A 41 12.86 15.19 2.51
N ARG A 42 12.40 14.91 1.30
CA ARG A 42 11.50 15.78 0.53
C ARG A 42 10.09 15.86 1.13
N THR A 43 9.71 14.83 1.85
CA THR A 43 8.46 14.77 2.63
C THR A 43 8.75 14.02 3.92
N ARG A 44 8.32 14.58 5.04
CA ARG A 44 8.43 13.90 6.33
C ARG A 44 7.17 13.07 6.57
N ILE A 45 7.35 11.79 6.87
CA ILE A 45 6.27 10.90 7.29
C ILE A 45 6.57 10.40 8.70
N SER A 46 5.62 10.56 9.61
CA SER A 46 5.72 10.07 10.99
C SER A 46 4.33 10.07 11.64
N ASN A 47 4.22 9.56 12.86
CA ASN A 47 2.97 9.62 13.62
C ASN A 47 2.48 11.04 13.93
N THR A 48 3.38 12.04 13.93
CA THR A 48 3.03 13.47 14.08
C THR A 48 2.96 14.21 12.74
N SER A 49 3.27 13.54 11.66
CA SER A 49 3.23 14.07 10.29
C SER A 49 2.75 12.95 9.35
N PRO A 50 1.49 12.49 9.48
CA PRO A 50 0.95 11.48 8.58
C PRO A 50 0.86 12.02 7.15
N LEU A 51 0.85 11.12 6.15
CA LEU A 51 0.73 11.46 4.74
C LEU A 51 -0.65 11.09 4.21
N LEU A 52 -1.30 12.05 3.58
CA LEU A 52 -2.53 11.85 2.79
C LEU A 52 -2.17 11.81 1.31
N LEU A 53 -2.50 10.72 0.64
CA LEU A 53 -2.36 10.55 -0.79
C LEU A 53 -3.74 10.46 -1.44
N SER A 54 -3.96 11.29 -2.46
CA SER A 54 -5.19 11.30 -3.23
C SER A 54 -4.86 11.00 -4.69
N ALA A 55 -5.39 9.90 -5.21
CA ALA A 55 -5.06 9.44 -6.55
C ALA A 55 -5.81 10.20 -7.64
N VAL A 56 -5.10 10.61 -8.69
CA VAL A 56 -5.67 11.04 -9.97
C VAL A 56 -5.16 10.12 -11.09
N TYR A 57 -6.02 9.87 -12.06
CA TYR A 57 -5.79 8.84 -13.08
C TYR A 57 -5.62 9.46 -14.46
N GLY A 58 -4.56 9.09 -15.14
CA GLY A 58 -4.35 9.44 -16.54
C GLY A 58 -5.39 8.83 -17.46
N ASN A 59 -5.84 9.58 -18.45
CA ASN A 59 -6.80 9.15 -19.46
C ASN A 59 -6.19 9.18 -20.87
N THR A 60 -5.58 10.28 -21.22
CA THR A 60 -4.81 10.48 -22.45
C THR A 60 -3.45 11.09 -22.09
N PRO A 61 -2.50 11.25 -23.05
CA PRO A 61 -1.20 11.86 -22.76
C PRO A 61 -1.26 13.25 -22.12
N ASP A 62 -2.38 13.94 -22.20
CA ASP A 62 -2.55 15.32 -21.75
C ASP A 62 -3.83 15.54 -20.89
N SER A 63 -4.48 14.49 -20.41
CA SER A 63 -5.70 14.61 -19.62
C SER A 63 -5.80 13.59 -18.49
N LEU A 64 -6.58 13.93 -17.46
CA LEU A 64 -6.97 13.05 -16.39
C LEU A 64 -8.35 12.45 -16.63
N TRP A 65 -8.60 11.30 -16.03
CA TRP A 65 -9.88 10.62 -16.10
C TRP A 65 -10.91 11.32 -15.21
N TRP A 66 -12.19 11.08 -15.51
CA TRP A 66 -13.35 11.66 -14.80
C TRP A 66 -13.44 13.19 -14.86
N GLY A 67 -12.86 13.80 -15.88
CA GLY A 67 -12.91 15.26 -16.05
C GLY A 67 -12.15 16.04 -14.97
N ASN A 68 -11.27 15.38 -14.24
CA ASN A 68 -10.45 16.02 -13.23
C ASN A 68 -9.26 16.76 -13.86
N THR A 69 -8.79 17.78 -13.16
CA THR A 69 -7.55 18.51 -13.44
C THR A 69 -6.61 18.40 -12.24
N LEU A 70 -5.32 18.58 -12.44
CA LEU A 70 -4.37 18.56 -11.33
C LEU A 70 -4.56 19.76 -10.40
N GLU A 71 -4.88 20.93 -10.96
CA GLU A 71 -5.22 22.12 -10.20
C GLU A 71 -6.51 21.94 -9.36
N GLY A 72 -7.55 21.36 -9.97
CA GLY A 72 -8.79 21.01 -9.27
C GLY A 72 -8.55 20.02 -8.14
N ALA A 73 -7.76 18.98 -8.39
CA ALA A 73 -7.37 18.00 -7.40
C ALA A 73 -6.66 18.65 -6.19
N TRP A 74 -5.69 19.52 -6.45
CA TRP A 74 -4.97 20.19 -5.37
C TRP A 74 -5.84 21.23 -4.64
N SER A 75 -6.74 21.89 -5.36
CA SER A 75 -7.69 22.83 -4.77
C SER A 75 -8.71 22.17 -3.84
N ALA A 76 -9.03 20.89 -4.08
CA ALA A 76 -9.91 20.12 -3.21
C ALA A 76 -9.25 19.72 -1.87
N VAL A 77 -7.92 19.70 -1.79
CA VAL A 77 -7.21 19.46 -0.54
C VAL A 77 -7.28 20.71 0.34
N PRO A 78 -7.80 20.64 1.58
CA PRO A 78 -7.84 21.78 2.49
C PRO A 78 -6.46 22.35 2.80
N ASP A 79 -6.32 23.66 2.93
CA ASP A 79 -5.04 24.34 3.15
C ASP A 79 -4.31 23.90 4.42
N ASP A 80 -5.04 23.56 5.46
CA ASP A 80 -4.50 23.03 6.71
C ASP A 80 -3.95 21.59 6.56
N ILE A 81 -4.37 20.87 5.53
CA ILE A 81 -3.92 19.51 5.20
C ILE A 81 -2.80 19.50 4.15
N LYS A 82 -2.75 20.45 3.25
CA LYS A 82 -1.75 20.53 2.17
C LYS A 82 -0.30 20.26 2.60
N PRO A 83 0.18 20.73 3.76
CA PRO A 83 1.55 20.42 4.23
C PRO A 83 1.82 18.94 4.45
N TYR A 84 0.78 18.11 4.53
CA TYR A 84 0.80 16.69 4.83
C TYR A 84 0.21 15.84 3.71
N ALA A 85 -0.04 16.44 2.56
CA ALA A 85 -0.68 15.78 1.43
C ALA A 85 0.20 15.76 0.19
N ALA A 86 -0.08 14.82 -0.70
CA ALA A 86 0.46 14.80 -2.05
C ALA A 86 -0.56 14.14 -3.00
N ILE A 87 -0.40 14.40 -4.29
CA ILE A 87 -1.21 13.76 -5.32
C ILE A 87 -0.48 12.52 -5.84
N GLU A 88 -1.19 11.41 -5.89
CA GLU A 88 -0.75 10.20 -6.57
C GLU A 88 -1.09 10.30 -8.05
N LEU A 89 -0.07 10.26 -8.91
CA LEU A 89 -0.20 10.28 -10.36
C LEU A 89 -0.21 8.86 -10.90
N HIS A 90 -1.39 8.36 -11.26
CA HIS A 90 -1.61 7.01 -11.75
C HIS A 90 -1.89 6.99 -13.26
N PRO A 91 -1.02 6.42 -14.12
CA PRO A 91 -1.15 6.50 -15.58
C PRO A 91 -2.16 5.52 -16.20
N ALA A 92 -3.20 5.12 -15.50
CA ALA A 92 -4.08 3.97 -15.76
C ALA A 92 -4.54 3.73 -17.20
N LYS A 93 -4.86 4.77 -17.97
CA LYS A 93 -5.39 4.63 -19.33
C LYS A 93 -4.58 5.34 -20.41
N VAL A 94 -3.42 5.85 -20.07
CA VAL A 94 -2.64 6.73 -20.95
C VAL A 94 -2.32 6.08 -22.30
N CYS A 95 -2.04 4.80 -22.35
CA CYS A 95 -1.58 4.13 -23.57
C CYS A 95 -2.51 3.00 -24.05
N LYS A 96 -3.54 2.67 -23.30
CA LYS A 96 -4.49 1.62 -23.70
C LYS A 96 -5.86 1.82 -23.02
N PRO A 97 -6.94 1.33 -23.66
CA PRO A 97 -8.28 1.34 -23.06
C PRO A 97 -8.44 0.35 -21.89
N THR A 98 -7.39 -0.36 -21.48
CA THR A 98 -7.39 -1.31 -20.37
C THR A 98 -6.80 -0.68 -19.13
N SER A 99 -7.22 -1.13 -17.96
CA SER A 99 -6.83 -0.60 -16.64
C SER A 99 -5.39 -0.88 -16.22
N CYS A 100 -4.56 -1.49 -17.05
CA CYS A 100 -3.19 -1.84 -16.70
C CYS A 100 -2.22 -0.78 -17.17
N ILE A 101 -1.23 -0.44 -16.35
CA ILE A 101 -0.13 0.44 -16.74
C ILE A 101 0.68 -0.28 -17.83
N PRO A 102 0.89 0.36 -18.99
CA PRO A 102 1.66 -0.25 -20.06
C PRO A 102 3.14 -0.30 -19.70
N LYS A 103 3.87 -1.13 -20.45
CA LYS A 103 5.34 -1.09 -20.44
C LYS A 103 5.83 0.29 -20.80
N ASP A 104 7.06 0.59 -20.42
CA ASP A 104 7.75 1.82 -20.77
C ASP A 104 7.60 2.16 -22.25
N THR A 105 6.88 3.22 -22.55
CA THR A 105 6.62 3.73 -23.90
C THR A 105 6.84 5.23 -23.95
N PRO A 106 7.11 5.81 -25.15
CA PRO A 106 7.22 7.25 -25.31
C PRO A 106 5.98 8.01 -24.80
N GLU A 107 4.78 7.48 -25.02
CA GLU A 107 3.50 8.06 -24.61
C GLU A 107 3.38 8.10 -23.08
N LEU A 108 3.78 7.01 -22.40
CA LEU A 108 3.80 6.94 -20.95
C LEU A 108 4.77 7.98 -20.36
N ARG A 109 5.99 8.07 -20.91
CA ARG A 109 6.97 9.06 -20.48
C ARG A 109 6.51 10.49 -20.76
N ALA A 110 5.84 10.72 -21.88
CA ALA A 110 5.27 12.02 -22.22
C ALA A 110 4.18 12.42 -21.21
N TRP A 111 3.33 11.49 -20.79
CA TRP A 111 2.32 11.75 -19.77
C TRP A 111 2.94 12.09 -18.41
N TYR A 112 3.91 11.29 -17.94
CA TYR A 112 4.58 11.60 -16.67
C TYR A 112 5.25 12.98 -16.74
N LYS A 113 5.92 13.29 -17.87
CA LYS A 113 6.56 14.57 -18.03
C LYS A 113 5.55 15.71 -18.00
N HIS A 114 4.44 15.59 -18.72
CA HIS A 114 3.37 16.58 -18.72
C HIS A 114 2.83 16.83 -17.32
N MET A 115 2.49 15.77 -16.59
CA MET A 115 1.99 15.89 -15.21
C MET A 115 3.01 16.47 -14.25
N LEU A 116 4.29 16.13 -14.40
CA LEU A 116 5.37 16.68 -13.58
C LEU A 116 5.64 18.17 -13.91
N ASP A 117 5.60 18.57 -15.18
CA ASP A 117 5.72 19.96 -15.60
C ASP A 117 4.58 20.80 -14.99
N GLU A 118 3.34 20.32 -15.06
CA GLU A 118 2.17 20.97 -14.46
C GLU A 118 2.28 21.03 -12.93
N ALA A 119 2.62 19.91 -12.28
CA ALA A 119 2.81 19.86 -10.84
C ALA A 119 3.90 20.83 -10.37
N GLN A 120 5.02 20.92 -11.12
CA GLN A 120 6.12 21.86 -10.82
C GLN A 120 5.68 23.31 -10.98
N LEU A 121 4.88 23.61 -12.00
CA LEU A 121 4.34 24.96 -12.21
C LEU A 121 3.40 25.40 -11.09
N LEU A 122 2.60 24.48 -10.59
CA LEU A 122 1.58 24.70 -9.54
C LEU A 122 2.11 24.44 -8.12
N ASP A 123 3.37 24.05 -7.96
CA ASP A 123 4.00 23.65 -6.69
C ASP A 123 3.23 22.54 -5.95
N ILE A 124 2.74 21.55 -6.70
CA ILE A 124 1.97 20.42 -6.17
C ILE A 124 2.88 19.23 -5.87
N PRO A 125 3.01 18.78 -4.61
CA PRO A 125 3.78 17.58 -4.27
C PRO A 125 3.13 16.33 -4.87
N VAL A 126 3.92 15.48 -5.54
CA VAL A 126 3.42 14.30 -6.25
C VAL A 126 4.21 13.04 -5.97
N PHE A 127 3.53 11.90 -6.08
CA PHE A 127 4.10 10.55 -6.17
C PHE A 127 3.75 9.94 -7.51
N LEU A 128 4.70 9.26 -8.14
CA LEU A 128 4.47 8.55 -9.41
C LEU A 128 4.16 7.08 -9.15
N VAL A 129 3.04 6.59 -9.63
CA VAL A 129 2.79 5.15 -9.71
C VAL A 129 3.56 4.60 -10.90
N ILE A 130 4.64 3.86 -10.63
CA ILE A 130 5.58 3.36 -11.63
C ILE A 130 5.38 1.88 -11.95
N MET A 131 4.56 1.18 -11.19
CA MET A 131 4.16 -0.19 -11.45
C MET A 131 2.78 -0.46 -10.86
N SER A 132 1.89 -1.03 -11.62
CA SER A 132 0.54 -1.41 -11.20
C SER A 132 0.02 -2.61 -12.00
N ALA A 133 -0.97 -3.25 -11.42
CA ALA A 133 -1.92 -4.21 -11.98
C ALA A 133 -1.54 -4.86 -13.32
N GLY A 134 -0.67 -5.84 -13.30
CA GLY A 134 -0.40 -6.66 -14.49
C GLY A 134 0.85 -6.28 -15.29
N GLU A 135 1.61 -5.26 -14.91
CA GLU A 135 2.82 -4.88 -15.62
C GLU A 135 4.09 -5.03 -14.77
N ARG A 136 5.17 -5.43 -15.41
CA ARG A 136 6.42 -5.81 -14.73
C ARG A 136 7.30 -4.64 -14.36
N GLN A 137 7.31 -3.61 -15.19
CA GLN A 137 8.09 -2.39 -15.02
C GLN A 137 7.60 -1.36 -16.04
N THR A 138 7.31 -0.16 -15.58
CA THR A 138 6.86 0.93 -16.45
C THR A 138 8.02 1.76 -16.96
N VAL A 139 8.93 2.15 -16.09
CA VAL A 139 10.08 2.99 -16.42
C VAL A 139 11.34 2.46 -15.73
N PRO A 140 12.55 2.67 -16.31
CA PRO A 140 13.80 2.35 -15.64
C PRO A 140 14.03 3.19 -14.38
N ALA A 141 14.78 2.64 -13.42
CA ALA A 141 15.17 3.38 -12.22
C ALA A 141 16.02 4.63 -12.53
N GLU A 142 16.82 4.55 -13.56
CA GLU A 142 17.64 5.66 -14.07
C GLU A 142 16.75 6.82 -14.55
N TRP A 143 15.66 6.51 -15.25
CA TRP A 143 14.70 7.53 -15.65
C TRP A 143 14.05 8.20 -14.43
N LEU A 144 13.66 7.43 -13.42
CA LEU A 144 13.13 7.97 -12.16
C LEU A 144 14.14 8.91 -11.48
N ALA A 145 15.43 8.55 -11.50
CA ALA A 145 16.51 9.40 -10.95
C ALA A 145 16.58 10.76 -11.67
N GLU A 146 16.52 10.77 -12.99
CA GLU A 146 16.46 12.00 -13.80
C GLU A 146 15.25 12.88 -13.43
N GLN A 147 14.09 12.27 -13.14
CA GLN A 147 12.91 13.04 -12.71
C GLN A 147 13.12 13.68 -11.33
N PHE A 148 13.75 12.97 -10.40
CA PHE A 148 14.11 13.56 -9.11
C PHE A 148 15.11 14.73 -9.22
N GLU A 149 16.03 14.67 -10.17
CA GLU A 149 16.96 15.78 -10.45
C GLU A 149 16.25 17.00 -11.04
N THR A 150 15.23 16.77 -11.86
CA THR A 150 14.51 17.80 -12.59
C THR A 150 13.41 18.47 -11.77
N TYR A 151 12.65 17.68 -11.00
CA TYR A 151 11.40 18.14 -10.36
C TYR A 151 11.50 18.12 -8.83
N SER A 152 11.48 19.33 -8.25
CA SER A 152 11.50 19.47 -6.78
C SER A 152 10.20 19.00 -6.11
N VAL A 153 9.09 19.00 -6.84
CA VAL A 153 7.77 18.55 -6.36
C VAL A 153 7.63 17.03 -6.28
N LEU A 154 8.51 16.27 -6.93
CA LEU A 154 8.48 14.81 -6.86
C LEU A 154 8.90 14.33 -5.47
N ARG A 155 7.99 13.65 -4.76
CA ARG A 155 8.18 13.17 -3.39
C ARG A 155 8.53 11.69 -3.32
N GLY A 156 8.19 10.92 -4.35
CA GLY A 156 8.45 9.49 -4.35
C GLY A 156 7.88 8.76 -5.53
N ALA A 157 8.00 7.44 -5.46
CA ALA A 157 7.45 6.50 -6.42
C ALA A 157 6.63 5.43 -5.71
N MET A 158 5.69 4.82 -6.43
CA MET A 158 4.77 3.84 -5.88
C MET A 158 4.66 2.60 -6.74
N ASN A 159 4.62 1.43 -6.10
CA ASN A 159 4.16 0.18 -6.69
C ASN A 159 2.80 -0.18 -6.10
N ILE A 160 1.88 -0.65 -6.95
CA ILE A 160 0.53 -1.01 -6.54
C ILE A 160 0.04 -2.27 -7.24
N GLU A 161 -0.73 -3.12 -6.53
CA GLU A 161 -1.39 -4.31 -7.08
C GLU A 161 -0.51 -5.24 -7.92
N ASN A 162 0.63 -5.64 -7.41
CA ASN A 162 1.56 -6.50 -8.14
C ASN A 162 1.44 -7.98 -7.80
N TYR A 163 0.59 -8.37 -6.87
CA TYR A 163 0.54 -9.69 -6.25
C TYR A 163 0.37 -10.87 -7.22
N TRP A 164 -0.23 -10.66 -8.39
CA TRP A 164 -0.38 -11.74 -9.38
C TRP A 164 0.74 -11.82 -10.41
N ILE A 165 1.71 -10.89 -10.37
CA ILE A 165 2.83 -10.85 -11.33
C ILE A 165 4.12 -11.26 -10.66
N TYR A 166 4.07 -12.08 -9.67
CA TYR A 166 5.30 -12.39 -8.99
C TYR A 166 6.32 -13.07 -9.91
N ASN A 167 7.42 -12.40 -10.13
CA ASN A 167 8.66 -12.93 -10.67
C ASN A 167 9.83 -12.28 -9.92
N ASP A 168 11.04 -12.80 -10.07
CA ASP A 168 12.21 -12.30 -9.35
C ASP A 168 12.65 -10.89 -9.79
N ASP A 169 12.22 -10.44 -10.97
CA ASP A 169 12.51 -9.10 -11.46
C ASP A 169 11.73 -8.03 -10.68
N LEU A 170 10.50 -8.34 -10.27
CA LEU A 170 9.63 -7.42 -9.57
C LEU A 170 10.26 -6.87 -8.29
N PRO A 171 10.62 -7.68 -7.28
CA PRO A 171 11.24 -7.16 -6.07
C PRO A 171 12.67 -6.65 -6.31
N THR A 172 13.38 -7.16 -7.31
CA THR A 172 14.71 -6.64 -7.69
C THR A 172 14.62 -5.22 -8.27
N ASN A 173 13.61 -4.93 -9.07
CA ASN A 173 13.36 -3.58 -9.58
C ASN A 173 12.84 -2.66 -8.48
N ALA A 174 11.97 -3.16 -7.60
CA ALA A 174 11.53 -2.40 -6.43
C ALA A 174 12.70 -1.96 -5.53
N ALA A 175 13.72 -2.82 -5.36
CA ALA A 175 14.95 -2.44 -4.66
C ALA A 175 15.65 -1.25 -5.30
N LYS A 176 15.77 -1.23 -6.63
CA LYS A 176 16.39 -0.11 -7.37
C LYS A 176 15.58 1.18 -7.22
N TYR A 177 14.25 1.11 -7.27
CA TYR A 177 13.39 2.28 -7.05
C TYR A 177 13.51 2.81 -5.61
N LEU A 178 13.58 1.94 -4.61
CA LEU A 178 13.83 2.33 -3.23
C LEU A 178 15.20 3.02 -3.08
N GLU A 179 16.25 2.50 -3.73
CA GLU A 179 17.58 3.11 -3.72
C GLU A 179 17.59 4.50 -4.36
N VAL A 180 16.86 4.68 -5.47
CA VAL A 180 16.70 5.99 -6.12
C VAL A 180 15.95 6.93 -5.19
N CYS A 181 14.81 6.54 -4.67
CA CYS A 181 14.05 7.36 -3.73
C CYS A 181 14.92 7.79 -2.53
N ALA A 182 15.66 6.86 -1.93
CA ALA A 182 16.52 7.15 -0.80
C ALA A 182 17.65 8.15 -1.16
N ARG A 183 18.26 8.00 -2.32
CA ARG A 183 19.32 8.92 -2.82
C ARG A 183 18.85 10.37 -2.91
N TYR A 184 17.60 10.58 -3.28
CA TYR A 184 17.04 11.92 -3.46
C TYR A 184 16.13 12.38 -2.32
N GLY A 185 16.09 11.65 -1.20
CA GLY A 185 15.25 11.97 -0.04
C GLY A 185 13.75 11.78 -0.26
N GLY A 186 13.37 10.98 -1.25
CA GLY A 186 11.99 10.59 -1.51
C GLY A 186 11.58 9.32 -0.76
N HIS A 187 10.32 8.94 -0.90
CA HIS A 187 9.79 7.68 -0.39
C HIS A 187 9.45 6.73 -1.54
N PHE A 188 9.67 5.45 -1.31
CA PHE A 188 9.13 4.36 -2.11
C PHE A 188 7.98 3.73 -1.33
N ILE A 189 6.77 3.83 -1.87
CA ILE A 189 5.55 3.30 -1.27
C ILE A 189 5.12 2.08 -2.07
N TRP A 190 4.93 0.95 -1.38
CA TRP A 190 4.43 -0.26 -2.03
C TRP A 190 3.20 -0.75 -1.30
N HIS A 191 2.05 -0.68 -1.95
CA HIS A 191 0.82 -1.23 -1.42
C HIS A 191 0.33 -2.39 -2.28
N ASP A 192 0.00 -3.47 -1.61
CA ASP A 192 -0.41 -4.70 -2.27
C ASP A 192 -1.36 -5.51 -1.39
N HIS A 193 -1.92 -6.54 -2.02
CA HIS A 193 -2.75 -7.53 -1.37
C HIS A 193 -1.91 -8.72 -0.89
N GLU A 194 -2.54 -9.66 -0.25
CA GLU A 194 -2.13 -11.04 -0.02
C GLU A 194 -0.84 -11.25 0.80
N ASN A 195 -0.97 -12.01 1.86
CA ASN A 195 0.14 -12.29 2.79
C ASN A 195 1.31 -13.02 2.14
N TRP A 196 1.03 -14.01 1.29
CA TRP A 196 2.05 -14.80 0.63
C TRP A 196 2.94 -13.94 -0.28
N PHE A 197 2.37 -12.90 -0.87
CA PHE A 197 3.09 -11.97 -1.74
C PHE A 197 4.22 -11.29 -0.97
N TRP A 198 3.92 -10.74 0.20
CA TRP A 198 4.91 -10.07 1.04
C TRP A 198 6.01 -11.01 1.53
N GLN A 199 5.69 -12.25 1.85
CA GLN A 199 6.67 -13.26 2.20
C GLN A 199 7.65 -13.50 1.04
N ARG A 200 7.13 -13.62 -0.18
CA ARG A 200 7.97 -13.81 -1.37
C ARG A 200 8.79 -12.58 -1.71
N VAL A 201 8.22 -11.39 -1.64
CA VAL A 201 8.95 -10.13 -1.84
C VAL A 201 10.13 -10.05 -0.88
N MET A 202 9.91 -10.34 0.39
CA MET A 202 10.96 -10.29 1.41
C MET A 202 11.94 -11.47 1.33
N SER A 203 11.63 -12.54 0.60
CA SER A 203 12.60 -13.61 0.31
C SER A 203 13.62 -13.22 -0.77
N ASN A 204 13.30 -12.21 -1.58
CA ASN A 204 14.25 -11.67 -2.56
C ASN A 204 15.35 -10.88 -1.85
N LYS A 205 16.60 -11.33 -2.01
CA LYS A 205 17.75 -10.76 -1.29
C LYS A 205 17.96 -9.26 -1.63
N ALA A 206 17.80 -8.88 -2.89
CA ALA A 206 18.04 -7.49 -3.31
C ALA A 206 17.05 -6.55 -2.60
N PHE A 207 15.76 -6.89 -2.58
CA PHE A 207 14.77 -6.07 -1.89
C PHE A 207 14.95 -6.08 -0.37
N ALA A 208 15.23 -7.23 0.22
CA ALA A 208 15.46 -7.34 1.65
C ALA A 208 16.67 -6.50 2.13
N ASP A 209 17.75 -6.49 1.35
CA ASP A 209 18.93 -5.68 1.65
C ASP A 209 18.64 -4.19 1.49
N ALA A 210 17.92 -3.78 0.45
CA ALA A 210 17.52 -2.40 0.24
C ALA A 210 16.57 -1.91 1.35
N ALA A 211 15.58 -2.71 1.72
CA ALA A 211 14.68 -2.40 2.84
C ALA A 211 15.43 -2.23 4.17
N ALA A 212 16.39 -3.12 4.45
CA ALA A 212 17.23 -3.02 5.65
C ALA A 212 18.14 -1.77 5.64
N LYS A 213 18.55 -1.32 4.46
CA LYS A 213 19.43 -0.14 4.30
C LYS A 213 18.65 1.18 4.34
N TYR A 214 17.43 1.19 3.82
CA TYR A 214 16.63 2.40 3.64
C TYR A 214 15.23 2.33 4.28
N PRO A 215 15.10 1.89 5.54
CA PRO A 215 13.79 1.70 6.17
C PRO A 215 13.01 3.03 6.31
N LYS A 216 13.69 4.17 6.37
CA LYS A 216 13.09 5.51 6.44
C LYS A 216 12.39 5.92 5.15
N ASN A 217 12.89 5.42 4.03
CA ASN A 217 12.37 5.75 2.71
C ASN A 217 11.35 4.72 2.21
N LEU A 218 11.22 3.58 2.89
CA LEU A 218 10.28 2.53 2.55
C LEU A 218 8.98 2.68 3.35
N VAL A 219 7.87 2.71 2.64
CA VAL A 219 6.53 2.57 3.20
C VAL A 219 5.90 1.30 2.62
N ILE A 220 5.52 0.39 3.48
CA ILE A 220 4.72 -0.77 3.10
C ILE A 220 3.27 -0.47 3.46
N ALA A 221 2.36 -0.67 2.53
CA ALA A 221 0.95 -0.44 2.76
C ALA A 221 0.11 -1.63 2.32
N THR A 222 -0.98 -1.85 3.01
CA THR A 222 -1.99 -2.81 2.60
C THR A 222 -2.91 -2.17 1.59
N LYS A 223 -3.41 -2.97 0.65
CA LYS A 223 -4.52 -2.57 -0.19
C LYS A 223 -5.81 -3.17 0.35
N ASN A 224 -6.70 -2.30 0.80
CA ASN A 224 -7.99 -2.71 1.36
C ASN A 224 -9.01 -3.03 0.25
N THR A 225 -8.79 -4.13 -0.42
CA THR A 225 -9.75 -4.70 -1.38
C THR A 225 -10.31 -6.04 -0.93
N PRO A 226 -10.69 -6.25 0.27
CA PRO A 226 -10.82 -7.61 0.75
C PRO A 226 -12.21 -8.16 0.51
N ILE A 227 -12.41 -8.71 -0.62
CA ILE A 227 -13.52 -9.62 -0.88
C ILE A 227 -12.99 -10.99 -1.26
N ARG A 228 -11.70 -11.13 -1.24
CA ARG A 228 -11.04 -12.36 -1.58
C ARG A 228 -10.48 -12.97 -0.31
N ASP A 229 -10.21 -14.23 -0.38
CA ASP A 229 -9.80 -15.13 0.71
C ASP A 229 -8.60 -14.65 1.58
N ASP A 230 -8.09 -13.44 1.38
CA ASP A 230 -6.83 -12.94 1.92
C ASP A 230 -6.98 -11.66 2.75
N ALA A 231 -7.96 -11.62 3.55
CA ALA A 231 -8.34 -10.45 4.34
C ALA A 231 -7.36 -9.98 5.41
N SER A 232 -6.27 -10.65 5.58
CA SER A 232 -5.32 -10.37 6.66
C SER A 232 -4.08 -9.59 6.24
N THR A 233 -4.12 -8.89 5.11
CA THR A 233 -2.99 -8.09 4.61
C THR A 233 -2.54 -7.00 5.58
N ASP A 234 -3.47 -6.38 6.32
CA ASP A 234 -3.13 -5.41 7.36
C ASP A 234 -2.23 -6.05 8.42
N SER A 235 -2.51 -7.28 8.78
CA SER A 235 -1.78 -8.00 9.82
C SER A 235 -0.31 -8.24 9.46
N ILE A 236 -0.02 -8.64 8.20
CA ILE A 236 1.35 -8.87 7.78
C ILE A 236 2.11 -7.57 7.57
N VAL A 237 1.48 -6.55 7.00
CA VAL A 237 2.08 -5.23 6.79
C VAL A 237 2.42 -4.59 8.14
N ASN A 238 1.51 -4.66 9.11
CA ASN A 238 1.79 -4.21 10.46
C ASN A 238 2.92 -5.01 11.12
N GLY A 239 2.94 -6.33 10.94
CA GLY A 239 4.04 -7.19 11.41
C GLY A 239 5.40 -6.82 10.79
N MET A 240 5.44 -6.47 9.51
CA MET A 240 6.65 -5.95 8.85
C MET A 240 7.12 -4.65 9.50
N TRP A 241 6.22 -3.71 9.75
CA TRP A 241 6.54 -2.48 10.45
C TRP A 241 7.01 -2.73 11.88
N LEU A 242 6.33 -3.56 12.65
CA LEU A 242 6.69 -3.89 14.03
C LEU A 242 8.07 -4.55 14.13
N THR A 243 8.45 -5.34 13.12
CA THR A 243 9.77 -5.99 13.05
C THR A 243 10.86 -5.13 12.39
N GLY A 244 10.55 -3.88 12.02
CA GLY A 244 11.53 -2.91 11.56
C GLY A 244 11.91 -2.99 10.09
N VAL A 245 11.11 -3.63 9.24
CA VAL A 245 11.32 -3.67 7.78
C VAL A 245 11.18 -2.27 7.17
N CYS A 246 10.26 -1.46 7.68
CA CYS A 246 10.03 -0.07 7.27
C CYS A 246 9.79 0.82 8.48
N GLU A 247 10.01 2.13 8.36
CA GLU A 247 9.70 3.07 9.46
C GLU A 247 8.24 3.48 9.49
N ASN A 248 7.58 3.49 8.34
CA ASN A 248 6.18 3.88 8.20
C ASN A 248 5.40 2.80 7.47
N TRP A 249 4.15 2.65 7.84
CA TRP A 249 3.21 1.77 7.16
C TRP A 249 1.87 2.46 6.99
N GLY A 250 1.01 1.90 6.14
CA GLY A 250 -0.29 2.48 5.92
C GLY A 250 -1.25 1.57 5.16
N ALA A 251 -2.26 2.18 4.60
CA ALA A 251 -3.21 1.49 3.74
C ALA A 251 -3.61 2.33 2.53
N SER A 252 -3.90 1.65 1.45
CA SER A 252 -4.64 2.16 0.31
C SER A 252 -6.08 1.73 0.45
N MET A 253 -6.95 2.69 0.68
CA MET A 253 -8.39 2.47 0.76
C MET A 253 -8.94 2.37 -0.65
N ASP A 254 -9.54 1.24 -0.96
CA ASP A 254 -10.09 0.98 -2.27
C ASP A 254 -11.56 0.61 -2.16
N THR A 255 -12.31 1.02 -3.16
CA THR A 255 -13.75 0.78 -3.23
C THR A 255 -14.12 -0.55 -3.85
N TRP A 256 -13.15 -1.37 -4.26
CA TRP A 256 -13.38 -2.67 -4.92
C TRP A 256 -14.30 -3.59 -4.13
N LYS A 257 -14.22 -3.61 -2.83
CA LYS A 257 -15.10 -4.38 -1.95
C LYS A 257 -16.58 -4.05 -2.13
N TRP A 258 -16.88 -2.83 -2.56
CA TRP A 258 -18.24 -2.35 -2.80
C TRP A 258 -18.75 -2.72 -4.19
N TRP A 259 -17.86 -3.04 -5.11
CA TRP A 259 -18.21 -3.40 -6.46
C TRP A 259 -18.27 -4.91 -6.68
N GLU A 260 -17.66 -5.66 -5.81
CA GLU A 260 -17.68 -7.11 -5.95
C GLU A 260 -19.07 -7.63 -5.61
N LYS A 261 -19.40 -8.76 -6.25
CA LYS A 261 -20.76 -9.33 -6.29
C LYS A 261 -21.45 -9.52 -4.93
N HIS A 262 -20.71 -9.52 -3.85
CA HIS A 262 -21.26 -9.72 -2.51
C HIS A 262 -21.94 -8.46 -1.95
N PHE A 263 -21.46 -7.28 -2.28
CA PHE A 263 -22.03 -6.02 -1.81
C PHE A 263 -22.92 -5.33 -2.83
N THR A 264 -22.71 -5.58 -4.11
CA THR A 264 -23.51 -4.96 -5.18
C THR A 264 -24.88 -5.61 -5.38
N LYS A 265 -25.07 -6.88 -5.00
CA LYS A 265 -26.37 -7.55 -5.12
C LYS A 265 -27.56 -6.76 -4.55
N PRO A 266 -27.46 -6.14 -3.37
CA PRO A 266 -28.55 -5.28 -2.87
C PRO A 266 -28.78 -4.03 -3.71
N PHE A 267 -27.81 -3.61 -4.53
CA PHE A 267 -27.83 -2.39 -5.32
C PHE A 267 -28.00 -2.67 -6.82
N ASP A 268 -27.99 -3.92 -7.26
CA ASP A 268 -28.24 -4.32 -8.65
C ASP A 268 -29.59 -3.84 -9.17
N ALA A 269 -30.56 -3.64 -8.28
CA ALA A 269 -31.86 -3.06 -8.60
C ALA A 269 -31.79 -1.62 -9.17
N VAL A 270 -30.67 -0.95 -9.01
CA VAL A 270 -30.43 0.41 -9.51
C VAL A 270 -29.85 0.40 -10.92
N GLY A 271 -29.55 -0.77 -11.48
CA GLY A 271 -29.09 -0.95 -12.86
C GLY A 271 -27.70 -0.36 -13.14
N THR A 272 -26.93 -0.08 -12.12
CA THR A 272 -25.56 0.43 -12.24
C THR A 272 -24.58 -0.72 -12.24
N ARG A 273 -23.70 -0.73 -13.24
CA ARG A 273 -22.55 -1.65 -13.19
C ARG A 273 -21.66 -1.24 -12.02
N PRO A 274 -21.01 -2.21 -11.35
CA PRO A 274 -20.12 -1.96 -10.23
C PRO A 274 -19.04 -0.90 -10.50
N ARG A 275 -18.67 -0.71 -11.75
CA ARG A 275 -17.67 0.28 -12.19
C ARG A 275 -18.28 1.57 -12.73
N ASP A 276 -19.55 1.78 -12.56
CA ASP A 276 -20.16 3.08 -12.84
C ASP A 276 -19.87 4.01 -11.67
N MET A 277 -19.41 5.20 -12.01
CA MET A 277 -19.11 6.27 -11.06
C MET A 277 -20.22 6.54 -10.05
N ARG A 278 -21.45 6.30 -10.44
CA ARG A 278 -22.62 6.53 -9.59
C ARG A 278 -22.77 5.49 -8.49
N SER A 279 -22.09 4.38 -8.56
CA SER A 279 -22.13 3.34 -7.53
C SER A 279 -21.28 3.68 -6.30
N TYR A 280 -20.43 4.71 -6.34
CA TYR A 280 -19.68 5.18 -5.18
C TYR A 280 -20.61 5.65 -4.03
N ALA A 281 -21.82 6.05 -4.34
CA ALA A 281 -22.83 6.39 -3.33
C ALA A 281 -23.18 5.21 -2.41
N SER A 282 -22.83 3.99 -2.80
CA SER A 282 -23.05 2.80 -1.97
C SER A 282 -22.00 2.63 -0.88
N GLU A 283 -20.82 3.26 -0.99
CA GLU A 283 -19.81 3.18 0.05
C GLU A 283 -20.12 4.10 1.22
N SER A 284 -20.29 3.51 2.38
CA SER A 284 -20.61 4.24 3.60
C SER A 284 -19.41 5.04 4.11
N GLU A 285 -19.58 6.34 4.32
CA GLU A 285 -18.59 7.21 4.95
C GLU A 285 -18.11 6.64 6.30
N ALA A 286 -19.02 6.01 7.05
CA ALA A 286 -18.69 5.37 8.31
C ALA A 286 -17.74 4.18 8.14
N MET A 287 -17.85 3.42 7.05
CA MET A 287 -16.94 2.29 6.78
C MET A 287 -15.54 2.79 6.42
N ILE A 288 -15.44 3.82 5.58
CA ILE A 288 -14.16 4.47 5.28
C ILE A 288 -13.49 4.95 6.56
N ALA A 289 -14.26 5.62 7.43
CA ALA A 289 -13.76 6.09 8.71
C ALA A 289 -13.29 4.92 9.62
N CYS A 290 -14.03 3.82 9.68
CA CYS A 290 -13.63 2.63 10.45
C CYS A 290 -12.32 2.03 9.95
N GLU A 291 -12.12 1.95 8.65
CA GLU A 291 -10.88 1.41 8.06
C GLU A 291 -9.68 2.30 8.36
N MET A 292 -9.83 3.60 8.16
CA MET A 292 -8.78 4.56 8.53
C MET A 292 -8.45 4.48 10.02
N MET A 293 -9.47 4.38 10.87
CA MET A 293 -9.28 4.25 12.32
C MET A 293 -8.57 2.96 12.71
N ASN A 294 -8.82 1.85 12.01
CA ASN A 294 -8.09 0.60 12.23
C ASN A 294 -6.59 0.76 11.93
N VAL A 295 -6.25 1.34 10.78
CA VAL A 295 -4.86 1.62 10.40
C VAL A 295 -4.20 2.57 11.40
N TYR A 296 -4.85 3.69 11.72
CA TYR A 296 -4.41 4.67 12.71
C TYR A 296 -4.16 4.03 14.08
N ALA A 297 -5.15 3.28 14.59
CA ALA A 297 -5.05 2.64 15.89
C ALA A 297 -3.85 1.69 15.97
N ASN A 298 -3.40 1.10 14.88
CA ASN A 298 -2.27 0.20 14.81
C ASN A 298 -0.97 0.87 14.33
N GLY A 299 -0.90 2.22 14.41
CA GLY A 299 0.32 3.00 14.16
C GLY A 299 0.58 3.32 12.70
N GLY A 300 -0.40 3.15 11.81
CA GLY A 300 -0.29 3.57 10.42
C GLY A 300 -0.23 5.08 10.27
N THR A 301 0.55 5.54 9.30
CA THR A 301 0.87 6.95 9.07
C THR A 301 0.69 7.38 7.62
N VAL A 302 0.34 6.46 6.72
CA VAL A 302 0.09 6.74 5.30
C VAL A 302 -1.32 6.29 4.94
N TYR A 303 -2.10 7.20 4.40
CA TYR A 303 -3.47 6.99 3.99
C TYR A 303 -3.59 7.34 2.52
N ASN A 304 -3.75 6.33 1.70
CA ASN A 304 -3.94 6.45 0.27
C ASN A 304 -5.41 6.18 -0.08
N PHE A 305 -5.93 6.92 -1.06
CA PHE A 305 -7.29 6.77 -1.56
C PHE A 305 -7.24 6.56 -3.06
N GLU A 306 -7.40 5.31 -3.44
CA GLU A 306 -7.49 4.90 -4.83
C GLU A 306 -8.90 5.18 -5.39
N CYS A 307 -9.02 5.16 -6.73
CA CYS A 307 -10.27 5.42 -7.43
C CYS A 307 -10.87 6.80 -7.13
N ALA A 308 -10.20 7.83 -7.64
CA ALA A 308 -10.52 9.25 -7.43
C ALA A 308 -12.02 9.56 -7.35
N ALA A 309 -12.79 9.13 -8.34
CA ALA A 309 -14.20 9.41 -8.42
C ALA A 309 -15.08 8.82 -7.31
N TYR A 310 -14.57 7.87 -6.55
CA TYR A 310 -15.30 7.24 -5.46
C TYR A 310 -14.92 7.79 -4.09
N THR A 311 -13.67 8.16 -3.94
CA THR A 311 -13.09 8.51 -2.64
C THR A 311 -12.57 9.94 -2.58
N PHE A 312 -12.28 10.58 -3.71
CA PHE A 312 -11.65 11.88 -3.75
C PHE A 312 -12.45 12.90 -4.53
N MET A 313 -12.51 12.81 -5.87
CA MET A 313 -13.18 13.81 -6.70
C MET A 313 -13.65 13.28 -8.05
N ASP A 314 -14.68 13.93 -8.58
CA ASP A 314 -15.27 13.71 -9.90
C ASP A 314 -15.59 15.07 -10.54
N ASN A 315 -15.11 15.31 -11.77
CA ASN A 315 -15.26 16.59 -12.47
C ASN A 315 -14.83 17.80 -11.60
N ASP A 316 -13.68 17.71 -10.98
CA ASP A 316 -13.12 18.70 -10.05
C ASP A 316 -14.01 19.02 -8.82
N VAL A 317 -14.97 18.15 -8.50
CA VAL A 317 -15.82 18.25 -7.32
C VAL A 317 -15.46 17.16 -6.32
N ALA A 318 -15.09 17.56 -5.12
CA ALA A 318 -14.80 16.62 -4.04
C ALA A 318 -16.00 15.76 -3.68
N THR A 319 -15.79 14.46 -3.48
CA THR A 319 -16.84 13.51 -3.13
C THR A 319 -17.33 13.71 -1.69
N PRO A 320 -18.57 13.28 -1.37
CA PRO A 320 -19.03 13.24 0.02
C PRO A 320 -18.12 12.42 0.93
N ALA A 321 -17.59 11.29 0.46
CA ALA A 321 -16.65 10.46 1.20
C ALA A 321 -15.40 11.25 1.60
N TYR A 322 -14.85 12.04 0.69
CA TYR A 322 -13.69 12.90 0.97
C TYR A 322 -14.02 13.95 2.03
N LEU A 323 -15.11 14.69 1.83
CA LEU A 323 -15.47 15.82 2.69
C LEU A 323 -15.94 15.39 4.08
N ASN A 324 -16.69 14.28 4.18
CA ASN A 324 -17.38 13.90 5.41
C ASN A 324 -16.65 12.80 6.22
N ALA A 325 -15.76 12.02 5.59
CA ALA A 325 -15.02 10.98 6.27
C ALA A 325 -13.50 11.25 6.25
N ILE A 326 -12.91 11.41 5.07
CA ILE A 326 -11.45 11.44 4.91
C ILE A 326 -10.84 12.69 5.52
N VAL A 327 -11.32 13.86 5.14
CA VAL A 327 -10.82 15.14 5.66
C VAL A 327 -11.00 15.27 7.18
N PRO A 328 -12.17 14.99 7.76
CA PRO A 328 -12.34 15.01 9.22
C PRO A 328 -11.43 14.03 9.96
N PHE A 329 -11.31 12.80 9.45
CA PHE A 329 -10.41 11.81 10.03
C PHE A 329 -8.95 12.28 9.96
N PHE A 330 -8.51 12.81 8.83
CA PHE A 330 -7.12 13.25 8.69
C PHE A 330 -6.81 14.42 9.64
N ARG A 331 -7.73 15.38 9.79
CA ARG A 331 -7.62 16.41 10.81
C ARG A 331 -7.56 15.86 12.23
N PHE A 332 -8.37 14.82 12.51
CA PHE A 332 -8.26 14.11 13.78
C PHE A 332 -6.86 13.52 13.97
N SER A 333 -6.30 12.84 12.97
CA SER A 333 -4.96 12.24 13.05
C SER A 333 -3.82 13.25 13.21
N LEU A 334 -3.96 14.45 12.65
CA LEU A 334 -3.00 15.54 12.83
C LEU A 334 -3.00 16.08 14.27
N ASN A 335 -4.17 16.14 14.91
CA ASN A 335 -4.31 16.60 16.29
C ASN A 335 -4.07 15.52 17.35
N ASN A 336 -4.15 14.26 16.94
CA ASN A 336 -3.99 13.09 17.79
C ASN A 336 -3.00 12.14 17.11
N PRO A 337 -1.70 12.21 17.40
CA PRO A 337 -0.70 11.36 16.78
C PRO A 337 -1.02 9.88 16.92
N ALA A 338 -0.87 9.11 15.84
CA ALA A 338 -1.03 7.66 15.88
C ALA A 338 -0.07 7.03 16.90
N PRO A 339 -0.42 5.88 17.52
CA PRO A 339 0.46 5.20 18.44
C PRO A 339 1.84 4.93 17.84
N SER A 340 2.89 5.17 18.57
CA SER A 340 4.24 4.83 18.12
C SER A 340 4.44 3.32 18.02
N ARG A 341 5.46 2.89 17.28
CA ARG A 341 5.85 1.46 17.22
C ARG A 341 6.05 0.89 18.62
N LYS A 342 6.69 1.64 19.50
CA LYS A 342 6.90 1.24 20.90
C LYS A 342 5.57 1.00 21.63
N ASP A 343 4.60 1.87 21.43
CA ASP A 343 3.28 1.74 22.08
C ASP A 343 2.52 0.52 21.55
N VAL A 344 2.59 0.29 20.24
CA VAL A 344 1.93 -0.88 19.63
C VAL A 344 2.59 -2.18 20.07
N LEU A 345 3.94 -2.24 20.11
CA LEU A 345 4.67 -3.39 20.64
C LEU A 345 4.29 -3.68 22.10
N ALA A 346 4.24 -2.66 22.95
CA ALA A 346 3.95 -2.82 24.37
C ALA A 346 2.53 -3.33 24.66
N ARG A 347 1.55 -2.97 23.83
CA ARG A 347 0.16 -3.41 24.00
C ARG A 347 -0.15 -4.75 23.32
N THR A 348 0.69 -5.21 22.39
CA THR A 348 0.49 -6.46 21.66
C THR A 348 0.60 -7.66 22.60
N LYS A 349 -0.47 -8.43 22.74
CA LYS A 349 -0.55 -9.59 23.66
C LYS A 349 -0.44 -10.92 22.95
N ALA A 350 -0.58 -10.94 21.64
CA ALA A 350 -0.39 -12.13 20.81
C ALA A 350 0.11 -11.71 19.42
N VAL A 351 0.88 -12.58 18.81
CA VAL A 351 1.34 -12.46 17.42
C VAL A 351 1.17 -13.81 16.73
N PHE A 352 0.92 -13.79 15.44
CA PHE A 352 0.93 -15.01 14.63
C PHE A 352 2.27 -15.13 13.92
N TRP A 353 2.99 -16.23 14.13
CA TRP A 353 4.28 -16.47 13.50
C TRP A 353 4.15 -17.47 12.34
N GLU A 354 4.35 -16.99 11.14
CA GLU A 354 4.38 -17.78 9.90
C GLU A 354 5.68 -18.59 9.79
N LYS A 355 5.97 -19.39 10.80
CA LYS A 355 7.22 -20.15 10.94
C LYS A 355 7.55 -20.98 9.71
N ASP A 356 6.56 -21.64 9.15
CA ASP A 356 6.77 -22.60 8.05
C ASP A 356 6.69 -21.95 6.67
N GLY A 357 6.50 -20.63 6.59
CA GLY A 357 6.36 -19.89 5.34
C GLY A 357 5.13 -20.29 4.51
N GLY A 358 4.14 -20.89 5.15
CA GLY A 358 2.94 -21.39 4.49
C GLY A 358 2.00 -20.26 4.09
N ILE A 359 1.66 -20.25 2.82
CA ILE A 359 0.79 -19.26 2.19
C ILE A 359 -0.66 -19.33 2.71
N ASP A 360 -1.08 -20.53 3.17
CA ASP A 360 -2.49 -20.85 3.41
C ASP A 360 -2.89 -20.91 4.89
N SER A 361 -1.95 -20.65 5.82
CA SER A 361 -2.25 -20.84 7.24
C SER A 361 -3.05 -19.70 7.84
N LEU A 362 -2.82 -18.49 7.38
CA LEU A 362 -3.42 -17.30 7.96
C LEU A 362 -4.89 -17.09 7.60
N PRO A 363 -5.32 -17.27 6.35
CA PRO A 363 -6.74 -17.19 6.01
C PRO A 363 -7.60 -18.11 6.87
N ASN A 364 -7.12 -19.32 7.15
CA ASN A 364 -7.84 -20.28 7.97
C ASN A 364 -7.90 -19.90 9.45
N PHE A 365 -6.88 -19.24 9.97
CA PHE A 365 -6.88 -18.74 11.35
C PHE A 365 -7.88 -17.61 11.56
N TYR A 366 -8.04 -16.74 10.58
CA TYR A 366 -8.96 -15.61 10.62
C TYR A 366 -10.36 -15.92 10.09
N LYS A 367 -10.60 -17.08 9.55
CA LYS A 367 -11.94 -17.54 9.15
C LYS A 367 -12.84 -17.78 10.37
N GLY A 368 -13.10 -16.73 11.10
CA GLY A 368 -14.10 -16.77 12.17
C GLY A 368 -15.53 -16.80 11.65
N LEU A 369 -15.74 -16.29 10.42
CA LEU A 369 -17.00 -16.36 9.70
C LEU A 369 -16.67 -16.93 8.32
N SER A 370 -17.28 -18.05 7.98
CA SER A 370 -16.98 -18.77 6.75
C SER A 370 -17.23 -17.91 5.53
N MET A 371 -16.17 -17.64 4.78
CA MET A 371 -16.25 -16.99 3.47
C MET A 371 -16.87 -17.90 2.41
N ASP A 372 -17.02 -19.17 2.71
CA ASP A 372 -17.62 -20.15 1.79
C ASP A 372 -19.15 -20.05 1.78
N ASP A 373 -19.75 -19.33 2.72
CA ASP A 373 -21.18 -19.07 2.75
C ASP A 373 -21.48 -17.73 2.04
N GLU A 374 -21.88 -17.82 0.79
CA GLU A 374 -22.30 -16.67 -0.01
C GLU A 374 -23.47 -15.89 0.58
N SER A 375 -24.16 -16.44 1.60
CA SER A 375 -25.25 -15.78 2.31
C SER A 375 -24.77 -14.82 3.41
N LEU A 376 -23.50 -14.90 3.82
CA LEU A 376 -22.90 -14.07 4.86
C LEU A 376 -21.71 -13.24 4.36
N PRO A 377 -21.91 -12.35 3.36
CA PRO A 377 -20.81 -11.67 2.69
C PRO A 377 -20.15 -10.57 3.52
N LEU A 378 -20.60 -10.32 4.75
CA LEU A 378 -20.47 -8.99 5.32
C LEU A 378 -19.14 -8.70 6.01
N TYR A 379 -18.45 -9.68 6.57
CA TYR A 379 -17.20 -9.40 7.27
C TYR A 379 -16.27 -10.59 7.25
N ASP A 380 -15.14 -10.38 6.65
CA ASP A 380 -13.96 -11.13 6.96
C ASP A 380 -13.34 -10.58 8.24
N SER A 381 -13.36 -11.38 9.32
CA SER A 381 -12.88 -10.94 10.63
C SER A 381 -11.39 -10.64 10.66
N GLY A 382 -10.61 -11.21 9.76
CA GLY A 382 -9.19 -10.95 9.61
C GLY A 382 -8.87 -9.54 9.10
N ARG A 383 -9.84 -8.90 8.48
CA ARG A 383 -9.72 -7.54 7.96
C ARG A 383 -9.41 -6.51 9.02
N TYR A 384 -9.92 -6.68 10.20
CA TYR A 384 -9.75 -5.74 11.29
C TYR A 384 -8.52 -6.00 12.16
N HIS A 385 -7.56 -6.71 11.61
CA HIS A 385 -6.24 -6.76 12.17
C HIS A 385 -6.21 -7.17 13.65
N ALA A 386 -6.67 -8.36 13.92
CA ALA A 386 -6.70 -8.86 15.29
C ALA A 386 -5.29 -9.14 15.83
N LEU A 387 -4.37 -9.62 14.98
CA LEU A 387 -3.02 -10.03 15.36
C LEU A 387 -1.98 -9.60 14.31
N PRO A 388 -0.82 -9.06 14.72
CA PRO A 388 0.30 -8.88 13.82
C PRO A 388 0.83 -10.23 13.33
N VAL A 389 1.14 -10.33 12.05
CA VAL A 389 1.77 -11.50 11.44
C VAL A 389 3.25 -11.30 11.31
N ILE A 390 4.03 -12.17 11.92
CA ILE A 390 5.48 -12.15 11.87
C ILE A 390 5.97 -13.16 10.83
N MET A 391 6.75 -12.71 9.89
CA MET A 391 7.30 -13.54 8.82
C MET A 391 8.29 -14.58 9.34
N ASN A 392 8.45 -15.69 8.61
CA ASN A 392 9.36 -16.78 8.92
C ASN A 392 10.84 -16.39 9.01
N ARG A 393 11.23 -15.27 8.42
CA ARG A 393 12.60 -14.73 8.49
C ARG A 393 12.99 -14.17 9.85
N VAL A 394 12.01 -13.95 10.73
CA VAL A 394 12.25 -13.51 12.12
C VAL A 394 12.27 -14.73 13.01
N ASP A 395 13.34 -14.92 13.76
CA ASP A 395 13.45 -16.05 14.67
C ASP A 395 12.66 -15.85 15.97
N GLU A 396 12.40 -16.95 16.67
CA GLU A 396 11.57 -16.93 17.89
C GLU A 396 12.18 -16.07 18.99
N ALA A 397 13.50 -16.02 19.10
CA ALA A 397 14.19 -15.22 20.12
C ALA A 397 13.99 -13.72 19.87
N ALA A 398 14.08 -13.31 18.60
CA ALA A 398 13.79 -11.95 18.19
C ALA A 398 12.31 -11.58 18.44
N ILE A 399 11.37 -12.50 18.14
CA ILE A 399 9.95 -12.29 18.43
C ILE A 399 9.73 -12.09 19.94
N LYS A 400 10.29 -12.95 20.77
CA LYS A 400 10.20 -12.83 22.25
C LYS A 400 10.81 -11.54 22.76
N GLY A 401 11.89 -11.07 22.12
CA GLY A 401 12.53 -9.80 22.46
C GLY A 401 11.66 -8.58 22.09
N LEU A 402 11.02 -8.61 20.94
CA LEU A 402 10.14 -7.53 20.47
C LEU A 402 8.79 -7.49 21.20
N PHE A 403 8.24 -8.67 21.55
CA PHE A 403 6.91 -8.83 22.14
C PHE A 403 7.01 -9.56 23.49
N PRO A 404 7.63 -8.96 24.51
CA PRO A 404 7.85 -9.64 25.79
C PRO A 404 6.52 -10.01 26.45
N GLY A 405 6.32 -11.32 26.69
CA GLY A 405 5.10 -11.84 27.31
C GLY A 405 3.91 -12.00 26.39
N ALA A 406 4.04 -11.71 25.10
CA ALA A 406 2.97 -12.03 24.14
C ALA A 406 2.91 -13.53 23.82
N ALA A 407 1.72 -14.04 23.54
CA ALA A 407 1.54 -15.38 23.01
C ALA A 407 2.03 -15.42 21.56
N ILE A 408 2.88 -16.39 21.25
CA ILE A 408 3.32 -16.67 19.87
C ILE A 408 2.46 -17.81 19.35
N LEU A 409 1.54 -17.47 18.45
CA LEU A 409 0.66 -18.44 17.80
C LEU A 409 1.29 -18.88 16.47
N THR A 410 1.07 -20.12 16.12
CA THR A 410 1.50 -20.69 14.83
C THR A 410 0.34 -21.51 14.25
N LYS A 411 0.46 -21.96 13.02
CA LYS A 411 -0.51 -22.84 12.35
C LYS A 411 -0.97 -24.01 13.22
N ASN A 412 -0.09 -24.52 14.09
CA ASN A 412 -0.35 -25.67 14.94
C ASN A 412 -0.73 -25.28 16.38
N SER A 413 -0.93 -24.00 16.65
CA SER A 413 -1.44 -23.54 17.96
C SER A 413 -2.94 -23.81 17.99
N SER A 414 -3.36 -24.75 18.81
CA SER A 414 -4.76 -25.11 19.10
C SER A 414 -5.24 -24.38 20.35
#